data_2aabfc067db17febd5dca75193ee8b65
#
_entry.id   2aabfc067db17febd5dca75193ee8b65
#
_cell.length_a   1.000
_cell.length_b   1.000
_cell.length_c   1.000
_cell.angle_alpha   90.00
_cell.angle_beta   90.00
_cell.angle_gamma   90.00
#
_symmetry.space_group_name_H-M   'P 1'
#
loop_
_entity.id
_entity.type
_entity.pdbx_description
1 polymer ?
#
loop_
_entity_poly.entity_id
_entity_poly.type
_entity_poly.pdbx_seq_one_letter_code
_entity_poly.pdbx_strand_id
1 'polypeptide(L)'
;MLDLILILTTMPDDNRADELAMTLVQDGLAACVNVHGPMVSTYRWKGQIEHETERQVVIKTTRAKLPAIEARLRGLHPYELPELVIIAGEGSDAYGKWVIEMTTQSG
;
A
#
# COMPACT_ATOMS: atom_id res chain seq x y z
N MET A 1 7.64 20.78 6.78
CA MET A 1 6.85 19.56 6.53
C MET A 1 6.67 19.35 5.03
N LEU A 2 6.78 18.14 4.58
CA LEU A 2 6.61 17.80 3.16
C LEU A 2 5.41 16.90 2.97
N ASP A 3 4.72 17.08 1.84
CA ASP A 3 3.53 16.29 1.53
C ASP A 3 3.87 14.84 1.22
N LEU A 4 3.15 13.94 1.83
CA LEU A 4 3.23 12.50 1.60
C LEU A 4 1.81 11.95 1.47
N ILE A 5 1.69 10.74 0.93
CA ILE A 5 0.44 10.00 1.02
C ILE A 5 0.69 8.64 1.64
N LEU A 6 -0.33 8.16 2.33
CA LEU A 6 -0.43 6.77 2.75
C LEU A 6 -1.47 6.11 1.86
N ILE A 7 -1.14 4.96 1.32
CA ILE A 7 -2.10 4.16 0.57
C ILE A 7 -2.38 2.92 1.39
N LEU A 8 -3.66 2.70 1.71
CA LEU A 8 -4.08 1.53 2.47
C LEU A 8 -4.68 0.50 1.52
N THR A 9 -4.24 -0.73 1.66
CA THR A 9 -4.86 -1.89 1.01
C THR A 9 -4.77 -3.07 1.96
N THR A 10 -5.51 -4.14 1.67
CA THR A 10 -5.44 -5.39 2.42
C THR A 10 -5.01 -6.50 1.49
N MET A 11 -4.31 -7.48 2.03
CA MET A 11 -3.86 -8.65 1.30
C MET A 11 -4.17 -9.91 2.10
N PRO A 12 -4.29 -11.06 1.43
CA PRO A 12 -4.44 -12.31 2.16
C PRO A 12 -3.27 -12.55 3.13
N ASP A 13 -3.52 -13.32 4.19
CA ASP A 13 -2.51 -13.67 5.17
C ASP A 13 -1.60 -14.79 4.63
N ASP A 14 -0.78 -14.43 3.66
CA ASP A 14 0.21 -15.32 3.04
C ASP A 14 1.35 -14.50 2.42
N ASN A 15 2.21 -15.14 1.64
CA ASN A 15 3.41 -14.51 1.08
C ASN A 15 3.13 -13.35 0.14
N ARG A 16 1.92 -13.24 -0.39
CA ARG A 16 1.62 -12.21 -1.40
C ARG A 16 1.72 -10.81 -0.85
N ALA A 17 1.43 -10.61 0.44
CA ALA A 17 1.60 -9.29 1.08
C ALA A 17 3.07 -8.86 1.06
N ASP A 18 3.98 -9.76 1.43
CA ASP A 18 5.42 -9.47 1.45
C ASP A 18 5.96 -9.29 0.03
N GLU A 19 5.47 -10.07 -0.92
CA GLU A 19 5.86 -9.94 -2.33
C GLU A 19 5.44 -8.60 -2.91
N LEU A 20 4.23 -8.15 -2.59
CA LEU A 20 3.75 -6.84 -3.00
C LEU A 20 4.65 -5.74 -2.43
N ALA A 21 4.95 -5.81 -1.14
CA ALA A 21 5.82 -4.83 -0.47
C ALA A 21 7.18 -4.74 -1.14
N MET A 22 7.81 -5.90 -1.40
CA MET A 22 9.11 -5.97 -2.05
C MET A 22 9.07 -5.36 -3.45
N THR A 23 8.06 -5.70 -4.23
CA THR A 23 7.92 -5.21 -5.59
C THR A 23 7.79 -3.69 -5.64
N LEU A 24 6.94 -3.11 -4.78
CA LEU A 24 6.73 -1.66 -4.77
C LEU A 24 7.99 -0.89 -4.38
N VAL A 25 8.74 -1.40 -3.42
CA VAL A 25 9.99 -0.75 -2.99
C VAL A 25 11.08 -0.92 -4.05
N GLN A 26 11.25 -2.13 -4.59
CA GLN A 26 12.24 -2.38 -5.64
C GLN A 26 12.01 -1.51 -6.88
N ASP A 27 10.76 -1.29 -7.24
CA ASP A 27 10.43 -0.49 -8.43
C ASP A 27 10.46 1.01 -8.17
N GLY A 28 10.81 1.44 -6.96
CA GLY A 28 10.86 2.87 -6.61
C GLY A 28 9.49 3.53 -6.54
N LEU A 29 8.43 2.76 -6.39
CA LEU A 29 7.06 3.27 -6.28
C LEU A 29 6.69 3.64 -4.86
N ALA A 30 7.30 3.01 -3.88
CA ALA A 30 7.09 3.29 -2.47
C ALA A 30 8.43 3.38 -1.76
N ALA A 31 8.53 4.29 -0.79
CA ALA A 31 9.72 4.40 0.05
C ALA A 31 9.71 3.33 1.13
N CYS A 32 8.53 3.02 1.63
CA CYS A 32 8.36 2.06 2.72
C CYS A 32 6.98 1.41 2.58
N VAL A 33 6.90 0.12 2.86
CA VAL A 33 5.63 -0.59 2.93
C VAL A 33 5.60 -1.35 4.24
N ASN A 34 4.59 -1.09 5.06
CA ASN A 34 4.37 -1.83 6.31
C ASN A 34 3.30 -2.87 6.09
N VAL A 35 3.58 -4.10 6.46
CA VAL A 35 2.63 -5.21 6.40
C VAL A 35 2.24 -5.56 7.83
N HIS A 36 0.99 -5.30 8.19
CA HIS A 36 0.46 -5.51 9.54
C HIS A 36 -0.42 -6.75 9.58
N GLY A 37 -0.56 -7.30 10.73
CA GLY A 37 -1.43 -8.43 10.96
C GLY A 37 -0.66 -9.66 11.36
N PRO A 38 -1.31 -10.86 11.35
CA PRO A 38 -2.64 -11.12 10.79
C PRO A 38 -3.77 -10.47 11.60
N MET A 39 -4.86 -10.17 10.91
CA MET A 39 -6.05 -9.59 11.51
C MET A 39 -7.30 -10.24 10.92
N VAL A 40 -8.43 -10.15 11.62
CA VAL A 40 -9.72 -10.61 11.09
C VAL A 40 -10.51 -9.40 10.62
N SER A 41 -10.86 -9.37 9.34
CA SER A 41 -11.70 -8.34 8.77
C SER A 41 -13.12 -8.85 8.65
N THR A 42 -14.07 -8.06 9.12
CA THR A 42 -15.50 -8.39 9.05
C THR A 42 -16.16 -7.36 8.15
N TYR A 43 -16.84 -7.82 7.11
CA TYR A 43 -17.40 -6.92 6.12
C TYR A 43 -18.61 -7.57 5.43
N ARG A 44 -19.41 -6.74 4.73
CA ARG A 44 -20.54 -7.22 3.95
C ARG A 44 -20.13 -7.34 2.48
N TRP A 45 -20.40 -8.49 1.90
CA TRP A 45 -20.10 -8.77 0.50
C TRP A 45 -21.23 -9.57 -0.11
N LYS A 46 -21.82 -9.03 -1.18
CA LYS A 46 -22.93 -9.70 -1.91
C LYS A 46 -24.05 -10.17 -0.99
N GLY A 47 -24.42 -9.32 -0.03
CA GLY A 47 -25.52 -9.61 0.90
C GLY A 47 -25.17 -10.50 2.07
N GLN A 48 -23.94 -10.95 2.18
CA GLN A 48 -23.47 -11.83 3.26
C GLN A 48 -22.47 -11.10 4.15
N ILE A 49 -22.42 -11.52 5.41
CA ILE A 49 -21.39 -11.08 6.34
C ILE A 49 -20.21 -12.05 6.22
N GLU A 50 -19.05 -11.53 5.89
CA GLU A 50 -17.83 -12.31 5.72
C GLU A 50 -16.84 -12.02 6.84
N HIS A 51 -16.04 -13.02 7.21
CA HIS A 51 -14.93 -12.91 8.14
C HIS A 51 -13.70 -13.51 7.46
N GLU A 52 -12.70 -12.68 7.19
CA GLU A 52 -11.50 -13.13 6.50
C GLU A 52 -10.27 -12.78 7.31
N THR A 53 -9.30 -13.69 7.35
CA THR A 53 -7.98 -13.37 7.90
C THR A 53 -7.14 -12.71 6.81
N GLU A 54 -6.67 -11.52 7.09
CA GLU A 54 -5.87 -10.77 6.13
C GLU A 54 -4.84 -9.89 6.85
N ARG A 55 -4.04 -9.19 6.05
CA ARG A 55 -3.05 -8.24 6.54
C ARG A 55 -3.36 -6.86 6.01
N GLN A 56 -3.19 -5.84 6.85
CA GLN A 56 -3.26 -4.44 6.42
C GLN A 56 -1.90 -4.05 5.85
N VAL A 57 -1.92 -3.48 4.65
CA VAL A 57 -0.71 -2.99 3.98
C VAL A 57 -0.79 -1.48 3.93
N VAL A 58 0.24 -0.81 4.44
CA VAL A 58 0.36 0.65 4.45
C VAL A 58 1.53 1.03 3.57
N ILE A 59 1.25 1.73 2.48
CA ILE A 59 2.25 2.14 1.49
C ILE A 59 2.55 3.61 1.69
N LYS A 60 3.81 3.95 1.96
CA LYS A 60 4.25 5.33 2.18
C LYS A 60 4.97 5.83 0.94
N THR A 61 4.41 6.85 0.32
CA THR A 61 4.92 7.33 -0.96
C THR A 61 4.49 8.79 -1.20
N THR A 62 4.69 9.27 -2.41
CA THR A 62 4.23 10.59 -2.83
C THR A 62 3.04 10.45 -3.78
N ARG A 63 2.26 11.52 -3.88
CA ARG A 63 1.09 11.52 -4.78
C ARG A 63 1.48 11.28 -6.25
N ALA A 64 2.67 11.71 -6.65
CA ALA A 64 3.15 11.48 -8.01
C ALA A 64 3.21 10.00 -8.39
N LYS A 65 3.39 9.11 -7.41
CA LYS A 65 3.49 7.66 -7.66
C LYS A 65 2.15 6.95 -7.65
N LEU A 66 1.08 7.63 -7.25
CA LEU A 66 -0.24 6.99 -7.11
C LEU A 66 -0.72 6.30 -8.40
N PRO A 67 -0.69 6.93 -9.59
CA PRO A 67 -1.15 6.24 -10.80
C PRO A 67 -0.38 4.96 -11.10
N ALA A 68 0.93 4.97 -10.91
CA ALA A 68 1.76 3.78 -11.15
C ALA A 68 1.47 2.68 -10.13
N ILE A 69 1.23 3.05 -8.87
CA ILE A 69 0.86 2.08 -7.83
C ILE A 69 -0.50 1.47 -8.13
N GLU A 70 -1.49 2.29 -8.51
CA GLU A 70 -2.81 1.77 -8.87
C GLU A 70 -2.71 0.76 -10.03
N ALA A 71 -1.91 1.07 -11.03
CA ALA A 71 -1.70 0.17 -12.17
C ALA A 71 -1.06 -1.15 -11.71
N ARG A 72 -0.07 -1.07 -10.82
CA ARG A 72 0.61 -2.26 -10.32
C ARG A 72 -0.32 -3.11 -9.46
N LEU A 73 -1.14 -2.47 -8.61
CA LEU A 73 -2.12 -3.19 -7.78
C LEU A 73 -3.15 -3.93 -8.63
N ARG A 74 -3.61 -3.35 -9.74
CA ARG A 74 -4.53 -4.05 -10.64
C ARG A 74 -3.96 -5.37 -11.16
N GLY A 75 -2.64 -5.43 -11.38
CA GLY A 75 -1.98 -6.64 -11.87
C GLY A 75 -1.61 -7.64 -10.79
N LEU A 76 -1.40 -7.18 -9.56
CA LEU A 76 -0.87 -8.01 -8.48
C LEU A 76 -1.90 -8.38 -7.41
N HIS A 77 -2.97 -7.60 -7.28
CA HIS A 77 -3.94 -7.82 -6.21
C HIS A 77 -4.87 -8.96 -6.54
N PRO A 78 -5.05 -9.93 -5.62
CA PRO A 78 -5.88 -11.10 -5.90
C PRO A 78 -7.38 -10.89 -5.73
N TYR A 79 -7.81 -9.78 -5.10
CA TYR A 79 -9.22 -9.55 -4.80
C TYR A 79 -9.97 -8.96 -6.00
N GLU A 80 -11.25 -9.33 -6.12
CA GLU A 80 -12.16 -8.75 -7.11
C GLU A 80 -12.31 -7.24 -6.89
N LEU A 81 -12.47 -6.83 -5.62
CA LEU A 81 -12.55 -5.43 -5.22
C LEU A 81 -11.52 -5.14 -4.13
N PRO A 82 -10.29 -4.73 -4.51
CA PRO A 82 -9.28 -4.44 -3.51
C PRO A 82 -9.60 -3.16 -2.74
N GLU A 83 -9.23 -3.14 -1.45
CA GLU A 83 -9.23 -1.90 -0.69
C GLU A 83 -8.21 -0.94 -1.32
N LEU A 84 -8.62 0.29 -1.54
CA LEU A 84 -7.70 1.35 -1.99
C LEU A 84 -8.17 2.64 -1.33
N VAL A 85 -7.49 3.03 -0.26
CA VAL A 85 -7.79 4.26 0.49
C VAL A 85 -6.54 5.11 0.50
N ILE A 86 -6.66 6.36 0.06
CA ILE A 86 -5.55 7.30 0.03
C ILE A 86 -5.74 8.33 1.13
N ILE A 87 -4.72 8.48 1.98
CA ILE A 87 -4.71 9.46 3.06
C ILE A 87 -3.59 10.44 2.77
N ALA A 88 -3.94 11.71 2.60
CA ALA A 88 -2.97 12.78 2.45
C ALA A 88 -2.45 13.19 3.83
N GLY A 89 -1.15 13.41 3.92
CA GLY A 89 -0.52 13.79 5.16
C GLY A 89 0.77 14.55 4.91
N GLU A 90 1.47 14.82 6.01
CA GLU A 90 2.75 15.52 5.96
C GLU A 90 3.77 14.76 6.78
N GLY A 91 4.99 14.65 6.27
CA GLY A 91 6.12 14.12 7.00
C GLY A 91 7.07 15.22 7.45
N SER A 92 7.92 14.93 8.42
CA SER A 92 9.01 15.83 8.77
C SER A 92 9.85 16.11 7.53
N ASP A 93 10.56 17.24 7.51
CA ASP A 93 11.38 17.59 6.35
C ASP A 93 12.41 16.48 6.04
N ALA A 94 13.06 15.94 7.06
CA ALA A 94 14.05 14.88 6.88
C ALA A 94 13.42 13.59 6.35
N TYR A 95 12.33 13.14 6.95
CA TYR A 95 11.66 11.91 6.54
C TYR A 95 11.00 12.07 5.16
N GLY A 96 10.33 13.19 4.94
CA GLY A 96 9.69 13.49 3.64
C GLY A 96 10.71 13.55 2.51
N LYS A 97 11.87 14.16 2.77
CA LYS A 97 12.95 14.18 1.79
C LYS A 97 13.43 12.77 1.45
N TRP A 98 13.58 11.93 2.46
CA TRP A 98 13.96 10.53 2.23
C TRP A 98 12.91 9.80 1.38
N VAL A 99 11.62 9.98 1.66
CA VAL A 99 10.55 9.36 0.87
C VAL A 99 10.63 9.81 -0.59
N ILE A 100 10.82 11.11 -0.83
CA ILE A 100 10.95 11.64 -2.18
C ILE A 100 12.17 11.04 -2.88
N GLU A 101 13.31 11.00 -2.22
CA GLU A 101 14.54 10.43 -2.79
C GLU A 101 14.38 8.96 -3.17
N MET A 102 13.74 8.16 -2.31
CA MET A 102 13.57 6.73 -2.57
C MET A 102 12.56 6.45 -3.69
N THR A 103 11.69 7.39 -3.99
CA THR A 103 10.67 7.24 -5.05
C THR A 103 11.02 7.98 -6.33
N THR A 104 12.13 8.69 -6.37
CA THR A 104 12.63 9.35 -7.59
C THR A 104 13.82 8.63 -8.22
N GLN A 105 14.35 7.61 -7.56
CA GLN A 105 15.40 6.78 -8.11
C GLN A 105 14.81 5.84 -9.16
N SER A 106 15.41 5.79 -10.33
CA SER A 106 15.07 4.78 -11.33
C SER A 106 15.72 3.48 -10.88
N GLY A 107 14.89 2.57 -10.47
CA GLY A 107 15.31 1.29 -9.94
C GLY A 107 15.84 0.35 -10.97
#